data_6be7019a7a4a1c4a5631dbad0492ace6
#
_entry.id   6be7019a7a4a1c4a5631dbad0492ace6
#
_cell.length_a   1.000
_cell.length_b   1.000
_cell.length_c   1.000
_cell.angle_alpha   90.00
_cell.angle_beta   90.00
_cell.angle_gamma   90.00
#
_symmetry.space_group_name_H-M   'P 1'
#
loop_
_entity.id
_entity.type
_entity.pdbx_description
1 polymer ?
#
loop_
_entity_poly.entity_id
_entity_poly.type
_entity_poly.pdbx_seq_one_letter_code
_entity_poly.pdbx_strand_id
1 'polypeptide(L)'
;MTSSSESETPAPTEGLRERKKRERGQALRRAAIDLALEKGYHNVTVEDICERCGVSRRTFFNYYSSKEEALLGRADTVFDEEDQPAIEEFEAGGPHGGLIADLEHLLSFIVATRMNKREEMHQYHLMLKQDSSLLQLQMARMGNNERLFRQIIQRRLDGRPRTASAPVAPFDGTTASCPSEQEEPVSVRAEAVAALAMMALKATFTRLRRLEGDPNPIIEELFDELRAIFKEEPA
;
A
#
# COMPACT_ATOMS: atom_id res chain seq x y z
N MET A 1 25.99 -41.93 -15.62
CA MET A 1 25.05 -41.04 -16.31
C MET A 1 23.71 -41.17 -15.61
N THR A 2 23.46 -40.35 -14.61
CA THR A 2 22.16 -40.29 -13.93
C THR A 2 21.78 -38.82 -13.88
N SER A 3 20.83 -38.43 -14.75
CA SER A 3 20.24 -37.11 -14.81
C SER A 3 19.31 -36.92 -13.62
N SER A 4 19.66 -36.04 -12.70
CA SER A 4 18.75 -35.56 -11.68
C SER A 4 17.89 -34.48 -12.30
N SER A 5 16.62 -34.74 -12.50
CA SER A 5 15.61 -33.75 -12.85
C SER A 5 15.23 -32.96 -11.60
N GLU A 6 15.68 -31.72 -11.53
CA GLU A 6 15.19 -30.77 -10.55
C GLU A 6 13.73 -30.47 -10.90
N SER A 7 12.84 -30.83 -9.98
CA SER A 7 11.44 -30.46 -10.05
C SER A 7 11.27 -29.03 -9.60
N GLU A 8 11.12 -28.12 -10.57
CA GLU A 8 10.60 -26.77 -10.30
C GLU A 8 9.20 -26.90 -9.67
N THR A 9 9.11 -26.51 -8.41
CA THR A 9 7.82 -26.33 -7.72
C THR A 9 7.17 -25.08 -8.30
N PRO A 10 6.01 -25.18 -8.98
CA PRO A 10 5.34 -23.98 -9.50
C PRO A 10 4.87 -23.11 -8.33
N ALA A 11 5.10 -21.79 -8.43
CA ALA A 11 4.58 -20.79 -7.50
C ALA A 11 3.06 -20.97 -7.30
N PRO A 12 2.51 -20.72 -6.10
CA PRO A 12 1.09 -20.90 -5.84
C PRO A 12 0.27 -20.00 -6.76
N THR A 13 -0.41 -20.60 -7.73
CA THR A 13 -1.34 -19.92 -8.61
C THR A 13 -2.52 -19.43 -7.78
N GLU A 14 -2.69 -18.11 -7.72
CA GLU A 14 -3.88 -17.47 -7.13
C GLU A 14 -5.15 -18.16 -7.64
N GLY A 15 -6.02 -18.58 -6.72
CA GLY A 15 -7.26 -19.27 -7.06
C GLY A 15 -8.18 -18.37 -7.91
N LEU A 16 -8.85 -18.94 -8.92
CA LEU A 16 -9.77 -18.23 -9.81
C LEU A 16 -10.81 -17.38 -9.05
N ARG A 17 -11.19 -17.80 -7.86
CA ARG A 17 -12.14 -17.10 -6.98
C ARG A 17 -11.54 -15.81 -6.42
N GLU A 18 -10.28 -15.85 -5.95
CA GLU A 18 -9.59 -14.68 -5.40
C GLU A 18 -9.29 -13.66 -6.50
N ARG A 19 -8.86 -14.12 -7.67
CA ARG A 19 -8.67 -13.25 -8.82
C ARG A 19 -9.96 -12.52 -9.21
N LYS A 20 -11.09 -13.23 -9.32
CA LYS A 20 -12.39 -12.62 -9.63
C LYS A 20 -12.86 -11.66 -8.54
N LYS A 21 -12.56 -11.95 -7.27
CA LYS A 21 -12.86 -11.06 -6.15
C LYS A 21 -12.08 -9.76 -6.29
N ARG A 22 -10.76 -9.84 -6.52
CA ARG A 22 -9.89 -8.68 -6.73
C ARG A 22 -10.32 -7.84 -7.93
N GLU A 23 -10.56 -8.46 -9.09
CA GLU A 23 -11.02 -7.78 -10.31
C GLU A 23 -12.32 -7.00 -10.07
N ARG A 24 -13.27 -7.57 -9.31
CA ARG A 24 -14.52 -6.90 -8.97
C ARG A 24 -14.33 -5.74 -8.00
N GLY A 25 -13.47 -5.88 -6.99
CA GLY A 25 -13.11 -4.77 -6.09
C GLY A 25 -12.47 -3.62 -6.87
N GLN A 26 -11.53 -3.91 -7.77
CA GLN A 26 -10.91 -2.91 -8.64
C GLN A 26 -11.92 -2.22 -9.57
N ALA A 27 -12.89 -2.95 -10.11
CA ALA A 27 -13.94 -2.37 -10.95
C ALA A 27 -14.81 -1.38 -10.16
N LEU A 28 -15.19 -1.71 -8.92
CA LEU A 28 -15.93 -0.82 -8.02
C LEU A 28 -15.13 0.45 -7.68
N ARG A 29 -13.83 0.30 -7.38
CA ARG A 29 -12.94 1.43 -7.11
C ARG A 29 -12.83 2.36 -8.32
N ARG A 30 -12.59 1.80 -9.49
CA ARG A 30 -12.48 2.57 -10.73
C ARG A 30 -13.77 3.34 -11.02
N ALA A 31 -14.94 2.70 -10.91
CA ALA A 31 -16.24 3.36 -11.06
C ALA A 31 -16.45 4.50 -10.04
N ALA A 32 -16.00 4.32 -8.80
CA ALA A 32 -16.09 5.37 -7.79
C ALA A 32 -15.23 6.60 -8.15
N ILE A 33 -13.99 6.38 -8.61
CA ILE A 33 -13.07 7.45 -9.03
C ILE A 33 -13.63 8.18 -10.25
N ASP A 34 -14.10 7.46 -11.28
CA ASP A 34 -14.69 8.05 -12.47
C ASP A 34 -15.91 8.91 -12.14
N LEU A 35 -16.81 8.42 -11.29
CA LEU A 35 -17.98 9.19 -10.84
C LEU A 35 -17.59 10.43 -10.03
N ALA A 36 -16.56 10.34 -9.20
CA ALA A 36 -16.06 11.48 -8.44
C ALA A 36 -15.46 12.56 -9.36
N LEU A 37 -14.76 12.16 -10.43
CA LEU A 37 -14.26 13.08 -11.45
C LEU A 37 -15.38 13.70 -12.29
N GLU A 38 -16.42 12.92 -12.63
CA GLU A 38 -17.56 13.36 -13.45
C GLU A 38 -18.46 14.37 -12.74
N LYS A 39 -18.85 14.12 -11.50
CA LYS A 39 -19.88 14.90 -10.79
C LYS A 39 -19.47 15.44 -9.41
N GLY A 40 -18.22 15.26 -9.03
CA GLY A 40 -17.66 15.65 -7.74
C GLY A 40 -17.96 14.65 -6.62
N TYR A 41 -17.02 14.48 -5.72
CA TYR A 41 -17.09 13.51 -4.61
C TYR A 41 -18.38 13.58 -3.78
N HIS A 42 -18.81 14.80 -3.44
CA HIS A 42 -19.97 15.01 -2.57
C HIS A 42 -21.28 14.51 -3.21
N ASN A 43 -21.35 14.47 -4.54
CA ASN A 43 -22.52 14.05 -5.30
C ASN A 43 -22.51 12.55 -5.65
N VAL A 44 -21.43 11.83 -5.30
CA VAL A 44 -21.35 10.38 -5.52
C VAL A 44 -22.00 9.64 -4.36
N THR A 45 -22.87 8.69 -4.68
CA THR A 45 -23.49 7.77 -3.73
C THR A 45 -23.03 6.33 -3.96
N VAL A 46 -23.20 5.48 -2.97
CA VAL A 46 -22.95 4.03 -3.12
C VAL A 46 -23.86 3.43 -4.19
N GLU A 47 -25.08 3.94 -4.31
CA GLU A 47 -26.07 3.56 -5.32
C GLU A 47 -25.54 3.80 -6.74
N ASP A 48 -24.96 4.98 -6.99
CA ASP A 48 -24.39 5.31 -8.30
C ASP A 48 -23.26 4.35 -8.69
N ILE A 49 -22.39 4.02 -7.71
CA ILE A 49 -21.28 3.07 -7.93
C ILE A 49 -21.82 1.68 -8.24
N CYS A 50 -22.84 1.24 -7.49
CA CYS A 50 -23.50 -0.05 -7.71
C CYS A 50 -24.17 -0.12 -9.09
N GLU A 51 -24.87 0.93 -9.49
CA GLU A 51 -25.53 1.02 -10.79
C GLU A 51 -24.51 0.97 -11.94
N ARG A 52 -23.42 1.75 -11.82
CA ARG A 52 -22.32 1.78 -12.80
C ARG A 52 -21.68 0.40 -13.01
N CYS A 53 -21.58 -0.40 -11.94
CA CYS A 53 -20.96 -1.73 -11.98
C CYS A 53 -21.95 -2.88 -12.16
N GLY A 54 -23.27 -2.62 -12.17
CA GLY A 54 -24.30 -3.64 -12.25
C GLY A 54 -24.32 -4.60 -11.06
N VAL A 55 -24.07 -4.08 -9.84
CA VAL A 55 -24.03 -4.88 -8.61
C VAL A 55 -25.03 -4.38 -7.57
N SER A 56 -25.39 -5.24 -6.60
CA SER A 56 -26.21 -4.83 -5.46
C SER A 56 -25.41 -4.06 -4.41
N ARG A 57 -26.10 -3.24 -3.57
CA ARG A 57 -25.47 -2.61 -2.38
C ARG A 57 -24.80 -3.64 -1.47
N ARG A 58 -25.43 -4.79 -1.25
CA ARG A 58 -24.84 -5.89 -0.47
C ARG A 58 -23.50 -6.35 -1.08
N THR A 59 -23.43 -6.41 -2.41
CA THR A 59 -22.20 -6.76 -3.10
C THR A 59 -21.13 -5.68 -2.87
N PHE A 60 -21.48 -4.40 -2.97
CA PHE A 60 -20.55 -3.30 -2.68
C PHE A 60 -19.97 -3.41 -1.26
N PHE A 61 -20.85 -3.58 -0.25
CA PHE A 61 -20.44 -3.68 1.16
C PHE A 61 -19.64 -4.95 1.51
N ASN A 62 -19.59 -5.95 0.62
CA ASN A 62 -18.65 -7.07 0.76
C ASN A 62 -17.21 -6.69 0.38
N TYR A 63 -16.99 -5.54 -0.28
CA TYR A 63 -15.67 -5.06 -0.73
C TYR A 63 -15.22 -3.81 0.01
N TYR A 64 -16.12 -2.87 0.26
CA TYR A 64 -15.83 -1.56 0.85
C TYR A 64 -16.89 -1.20 1.89
N SER A 65 -16.46 -0.66 3.02
CA SER A 65 -17.36 -0.22 4.11
C SER A 65 -18.05 1.12 3.80
N SER A 66 -17.45 1.93 2.92
CA SER A 66 -17.96 3.24 2.53
C SER A 66 -17.49 3.66 1.13
N LYS A 67 -18.08 4.74 0.59
CA LYS A 67 -17.59 5.33 -0.67
C LYS A 67 -16.18 5.90 -0.54
N GLU A 68 -15.83 6.41 0.63
CA GLU A 68 -14.50 6.92 0.94
C GLU A 68 -13.46 5.80 0.88
N GLU A 69 -13.81 4.63 1.37
CA GLU A 69 -12.95 3.46 1.28
C GLU A 69 -12.80 2.99 -0.17
N ALA A 70 -13.87 3.01 -0.96
CA ALA A 70 -13.79 2.69 -2.38
C ALA A 70 -12.90 3.67 -3.16
N LEU A 71 -12.96 4.97 -2.83
CA LEU A 71 -12.19 6.03 -3.48
C LEU A 71 -10.71 6.03 -3.05
N LEU A 72 -10.46 6.03 -1.74
CA LEU A 72 -9.13 6.26 -1.16
C LEU A 72 -8.38 4.96 -0.84
N GLY A 73 -9.01 3.80 -0.99
CA GLY A 73 -8.52 2.52 -0.49
C GLY A 73 -8.90 2.30 0.98
N ARG A 74 -8.52 1.17 1.54
CA ARG A 74 -8.80 0.85 2.95
C ARG A 74 -7.96 1.73 3.87
N ALA A 75 -8.57 2.21 4.96
CA ALA A 75 -7.89 3.10 5.90
C ALA A 75 -6.83 2.38 6.76
N ASP A 76 -7.00 1.09 6.92
CA ASP A 76 -6.17 0.21 7.74
C ASP A 76 -4.97 -0.39 6.97
N THR A 77 -4.87 -0.13 5.66
CA THR A 77 -3.78 -0.64 4.83
C THR A 77 -3.20 0.47 3.95
N VAL A 78 -1.89 0.69 4.07
CA VAL A 78 -1.09 1.46 3.09
C VAL A 78 -0.87 0.64 1.85
N PHE A 79 -0.94 -0.66 2.05
CA PHE A 79 -0.52 -1.68 1.13
C PHE A 79 -1.75 -2.34 0.53
N ASP A 80 -1.73 -2.54 -0.77
CA ASP A 80 -2.73 -3.37 -1.44
C ASP A 80 -2.51 -4.85 -1.09
N GLU A 81 -3.49 -5.71 -1.35
CA GLU A 81 -3.34 -7.16 -1.18
C GLU A 81 -2.14 -7.72 -1.99
N GLU A 82 -1.78 -7.04 -3.08
CA GLU A 82 -0.65 -7.39 -3.94
C GLU A 82 0.72 -7.14 -3.27
N ASP A 83 0.80 -6.24 -2.29
CA ASP A 83 2.04 -5.91 -1.57
C ASP A 83 2.32 -6.90 -0.42
N GLN A 84 1.30 -7.64 0.01
CA GLN A 84 1.37 -8.51 1.18
C GLN A 84 2.51 -9.54 1.14
N PRO A 85 2.75 -10.25 0.01
CA PRO A 85 3.86 -11.20 -0.07
C PRO A 85 5.24 -10.54 0.15
N ALA A 86 5.46 -9.34 -0.41
CA ALA A 86 6.71 -8.61 -0.24
C ALA A 86 6.90 -8.10 1.21
N ILE A 87 5.81 -7.75 1.88
CA ILE A 87 5.84 -7.37 3.30
C ILE A 87 6.20 -8.57 4.17
N GLU A 88 5.58 -9.72 3.93
CA GLU A 88 5.87 -10.97 4.65
C GLU A 88 7.33 -11.42 4.44
N GLU A 89 7.84 -11.33 3.22
CA GLU A 89 9.23 -11.59 2.91
C GLU A 89 10.17 -10.64 3.66
N PHE A 90 9.86 -9.34 3.68
CA PHE A 90 10.62 -8.34 4.43
C PHE A 90 10.61 -8.64 5.94
N GLU A 91 9.45 -8.93 6.54
CA GLU A 91 9.31 -9.26 7.96
C GLU A 91 10.06 -10.56 8.32
N ALA A 92 10.09 -11.53 7.40
CA ALA A 92 10.78 -12.82 7.60
C ALA A 92 12.30 -12.73 7.52
N GLY A 93 12.87 -11.63 7.09
CA GLY A 93 14.31 -11.48 6.99
C GLY A 93 14.81 -10.89 5.68
N GLY A 94 13.93 -10.79 4.71
CA GLY A 94 14.20 -10.24 3.39
C GLY A 94 15.14 -11.07 2.54
N PRO A 95 15.25 -10.76 1.23
CA PRO A 95 16.08 -11.52 0.29
C PRO A 95 17.58 -11.22 0.42
N HIS A 96 17.95 -10.06 1.01
CA HIS A 96 19.35 -9.61 1.10
C HIS A 96 19.91 -9.72 2.52
N GLY A 97 19.09 -10.01 3.53
CA GLY A 97 19.48 -10.15 4.94
C GLY A 97 19.90 -8.85 5.64
N GLY A 98 19.88 -7.72 4.93
CA GLY A 98 20.21 -6.38 5.44
C GLY A 98 18.98 -5.47 5.50
N LEU A 99 18.70 -4.87 6.67
CA LEU A 99 17.48 -4.06 6.87
C LEU A 99 17.26 -3.00 5.78
N ILE A 100 18.31 -2.25 5.41
CA ILE A 100 18.20 -1.17 4.41
C ILE A 100 18.08 -1.72 2.99
N ALA A 101 18.81 -2.78 2.64
CA ALA A 101 18.71 -3.40 1.33
C ALA A 101 17.35 -4.09 1.13
N ASP A 102 16.85 -4.75 2.17
CA ASP A 102 15.52 -5.36 2.14
C ASP A 102 14.40 -4.31 2.10
N LEU A 103 14.58 -3.17 2.78
CA LEU A 103 13.66 -2.04 2.71
C LEU A 103 13.61 -1.45 1.30
N GLU A 104 14.77 -1.24 0.67
CA GLU A 104 14.86 -0.79 -0.72
C GLU A 104 14.13 -1.74 -1.68
N HIS A 105 14.34 -3.05 -1.51
CA HIS A 105 13.64 -4.07 -2.28
C HIS A 105 12.12 -3.98 -2.11
N LEU A 106 11.63 -3.89 -0.86
CA LEU A 106 10.21 -3.72 -0.55
C LEU A 106 9.63 -2.46 -1.19
N LEU A 107 10.33 -1.32 -1.07
CA LEU A 107 9.84 -0.05 -1.64
C LEU A 107 9.85 -0.08 -3.16
N SER A 108 10.85 -0.71 -3.79
CA SER A 108 10.91 -0.92 -5.24
C SER A 108 9.72 -1.74 -5.73
N PHE A 109 9.38 -2.82 -5.03
CA PHE A 109 8.21 -3.64 -5.33
C PHE A 109 6.91 -2.83 -5.24
N ILE A 110 6.71 -2.08 -4.14
CA ILE A 110 5.53 -1.25 -3.93
C ILE A 110 5.38 -0.22 -5.05
N VAL A 111 6.47 0.45 -5.43
CA VAL A 111 6.43 1.47 -6.48
C VAL A 111 6.16 0.83 -7.84
N ALA A 112 6.80 -0.29 -8.18
CA ALA A 112 6.55 -1.01 -9.43
C ALA A 112 5.08 -1.44 -9.55
N THR A 113 4.49 -1.97 -8.46
CA THR A 113 3.06 -2.34 -8.41
C THR A 113 2.15 -1.13 -8.67
N ARG A 114 2.48 0.04 -8.09
CA ARG A 114 1.71 1.28 -8.33
C ARG A 114 1.88 1.81 -9.76
N MET A 115 3.07 1.66 -10.34
CA MET A 115 3.32 2.10 -11.72
C MET A 115 2.57 1.27 -12.75
N ASN A 116 2.35 0.00 -12.50
CA ASN A 116 1.50 -0.84 -13.35
C ASN A 116 0.04 -0.34 -13.38
N LYS A 117 -0.37 0.50 -12.40
CA LYS A 117 -1.69 1.15 -12.30
C LYS A 117 -1.60 2.67 -12.58
N ARG A 118 -0.67 3.11 -13.42
CA ARG A 118 -0.35 4.52 -13.64
C ARG A 118 -1.56 5.38 -14.01
N GLU A 119 -2.43 4.89 -14.90
CA GLU A 119 -3.64 5.61 -15.29
C GLU A 119 -4.60 5.80 -14.12
N GLU A 120 -4.85 4.75 -13.34
CA GLU A 120 -5.66 4.83 -12.14
C GLU A 120 -5.08 5.81 -11.11
N MET A 121 -3.75 5.79 -10.94
CA MET A 121 -3.04 6.74 -10.07
C MET A 121 -3.15 8.17 -10.55
N HIS A 122 -3.12 8.40 -11.87
CA HIS A 122 -3.30 9.73 -12.44
C HIS A 122 -4.72 10.27 -12.16
N GLN A 123 -5.74 9.48 -12.44
CA GLN A 123 -7.14 9.82 -12.17
C GLN A 123 -7.39 10.04 -10.67
N TYR A 124 -6.82 9.20 -9.83
CA TYR A 124 -6.86 9.37 -8.37
C TYR A 124 -6.26 10.72 -7.92
N HIS A 125 -5.11 11.12 -8.46
CA HIS A 125 -4.52 12.42 -8.14
C HIS A 125 -5.34 13.60 -8.66
N LEU A 126 -5.97 13.48 -9.83
CA LEU A 126 -6.89 14.50 -10.32
C LEU A 126 -8.08 14.67 -9.40
N MET A 127 -8.68 13.57 -8.95
CA MET A 127 -9.80 13.56 -8.00
C MET A 127 -9.43 14.25 -6.68
N LEU A 128 -8.26 13.94 -6.09
CA LEU A 128 -7.77 14.58 -4.86
C LEU A 128 -7.52 16.08 -5.03
N LYS A 129 -7.13 16.54 -6.23
CA LYS A 129 -6.95 17.98 -6.51
C LYS A 129 -8.25 18.73 -6.65
N GLN A 130 -9.33 18.07 -7.06
CA GLN A 130 -10.64 18.69 -7.25
C GLN A 130 -11.39 18.93 -5.94
N ASP A 131 -11.09 18.14 -4.90
CA ASP A 131 -11.83 18.17 -3.65
C ASP A 131 -10.90 18.21 -2.43
N SER A 132 -10.94 19.35 -1.71
CA SER A 132 -10.09 19.55 -0.54
C SER A 132 -10.45 18.65 0.64
N SER A 133 -11.70 18.23 0.75
CA SER A 133 -12.13 17.30 1.82
C SER A 133 -11.55 15.89 1.60
N LEU A 134 -11.51 15.41 0.35
CA LEU A 134 -10.82 14.17 0.02
C LEU A 134 -9.31 14.26 0.29
N LEU A 135 -8.71 15.41 -0.02
CA LEU A 135 -7.29 15.62 0.29
C LEU A 135 -7.02 15.59 1.79
N GLN A 136 -7.90 16.21 2.62
CA GLN A 136 -7.78 16.16 4.07
C GLN A 136 -7.93 14.72 4.61
N LEU A 137 -8.91 13.96 4.11
CA LEU A 137 -9.09 12.55 4.46
C LEU A 137 -7.85 11.72 4.09
N GLN A 138 -7.27 11.97 2.91
CA GLN A 138 -6.04 11.29 2.50
C GLN A 138 -4.85 11.66 3.39
N MET A 139 -4.73 12.92 3.79
CA MET A 139 -3.69 13.37 4.71
C MET A 139 -3.81 12.71 6.10
N ALA A 140 -5.02 12.60 6.64
CA ALA A 140 -5.27 11.88 7.89
C ALA A 140 -4.86 10.39 7.79
N ARG A 141 -5.08 9.76 6.64
CA ARG A 141 -4.66 8.38 6.37
C ARG A 141 -3.14 8.20 6.29
N MET A 142 -2.42 9.21 5.80
CA MET A 142 -0.95 9.14 5.73
C MET A 142 -0.31 8.97 7.12
N GLY A 143 -0.88 9.55 8.18
CA GLY A 143 -0.42 9.31 9.54
C GLY A 143 -0.57 7.84 9.97
N ASN A 144 -1.67 7.19 9.58
CA ASN A 144 -1.85 5.77 9.83
C ASN A 144 -0.86 4.90 9.04
N ASN A 145 -0.51 5.34 7.84
CA ASN A 145 0.48 4.68 7.00
C ASN A 145 1.86 4.63 7.67
N GLU A 146 2.30 5.74 8.24
CA GLU A 146 3.56 5.79 8.98
C GLU A 146 3.55 4.84 10.18
N ARG A 147 2.42 4.77 10.91
CA ARG A 147 2.25 3.81 12.02
C ARG A 147 2.41 2.36 11.55
N LEU A 148 1.78 2.00 10.43
CA LEU A 148 1.90 0.64 9.87
C LEU A 148 3.33 0.32 9.43
N PHE A 149 4.03 1.26 8.81
CA PHE A 149 5.46 1.09 8.48
C PHE A 149 6.31 0.85 9.72
N ARG A 150 6.09 1.64 10.78
CA ARG A 150 6.80 1.45 12.06
C ARG A 150 6.60 0.04 12.61
N GLN A 151 5.38 -0.48 12.58
CA GLN A 151 5.06 -1.83 13.04
C GLN A 151 5.72 -2.91 12.19
N ILE A 152 5.69 -2.80 10.86
CA ILE A 152 6.34 -3.74 9.93
C ILE A 152 7.84 -3.77 10.20
N ILE A 153 8.47 -2.60 10.32
CA ILE A 153 9.90 -2.49 10.58
C ILE A 153 10.24 -3.03 11.98
N GLN A 154 9.41 -2.76 13.00
CA GLN A 154 9.62 -3.29 14.33
C GLN A 154 9.56 -4.82 14.33
N ARG A 155 8.56 -5.43 13.68
CA ARG A 155 8.48 -6.90 13.56
C ARG A 155 9.71 -7.50 12.87
N ARG A 156 10.22 -6.83 11.84
CA ARG A 156 11.47 -7.22 11.17
C ARG A 156 12.67 -7.15 12.12
N LEU A 157 12.75 -6.11 12.96
CA LEU A 157 13.84 -5.95 13.94
C LEU A 157 13.75 -7.00 15.06
N ASP A 158 12.55 -7.37 15.47
CA ASP A 158 12.31 -8.37 16.51
C ASP A 158 12.41 -9.82 16.00
N GLY A 159 12.52 -10.01 14.69
CA GLY A 159 12.47 -11.35 14.08
C GLY A 159 11.11 -12.04 14.28
N ARG A 160 10.03 -11.27 14.38
CA ARG A 160 8.65 -11.75 14.60
C ARG A 160 7.77 -11.41 13.39
N PRO A 161 7.83 -12.19 12.31
CA PRO A 161 6.97 -11.95 11.16
C PRO A 161 5.50 -12.14 11.55
N ARG A 162 4.62 -11.39 10.91
CA ARG A 162 3.17 -11.50 11.09
C ARG A 162 2.76 -12.94 10.73
N THR A 163 2.22 -13.67 11.69
CA THR A 163 1.56 -14.93 11.36
C THR A 163 0.27 -14.60 10.60
N ALA A 164 0.05 -15.23 9.46
CA ALA A 164 -1.06 -14.98 8.52
C ALA A 164 -2.49 -15.11 9.09
N SER A 165 -2.64 -15.20 10.41
CA SER A 165 -3.88 -15.56 11.11
C SER A 165 -4.49 -14.46 12.00
N ALA A 166 -3.97 -13.24 12.01
CA ALA A 166 -4.65 -12.16 12.72
C ALA A 166 -5.53 -11.37 11.76
N PRO A 167 -6.87 -11.58 11.72
CA PRO A 167 -7.75 -10.71 10.96
C PRO A 167 -7.65 -9.30 11.55
N VAL A 168 -7.31 -8.33 10.71
CA VAL A 168 -7.47 -6.92 11.05
C VAL A 168 -8.96 -6.71 11.31
N ALA A 169 -9.32 -6.35 12.55
CA ALA A 169 -10.70 -6.08 12.91
C ALA A 169 -11.26 -5.00 11.98
N PRO A 170 -12.46 -5.18 11.41
CA PRO A 170 -13.07 -4.16 10.56
C PRO A 170 -13.29 -2.90 11.40
N PHE A 171 -12.80 -1.76 10.90
CA PHE A 171 -13.11 -0.45 11.43
C PHE A 171 -14.60 -0.19 11.20
N ASP A 172 -15.41 -0.32 12.25
CA ASP A 172 -16.78 0.17 12.25
C ASP A 172 -16.74 1.68 12.50
N GLY A 173 -17.14 2.46 11.52
CA GLY A 173 -17.10 3.91 11.52
C GLY A 173 -17.97 4.61 12.60
N THR A 174 -18.26 3.97 13.71
CA THR A 174 -19.01 4.53 14.83
C THR A 174 -18.08 4.92 15.97
N THR A 175 -17.92 6.23 16.09
CA THR A 175 -17.50 7.00 17.27
C THR A 175 -16.12 6.74 17.86
N ALA A 176 -15.44 7.86 18.06
CA ALA A 176 -14.28 8.08 18.90
C ALA A 176 -14.34 7.36 20.27
N SER A 177 -14.12 6.07 20.23
CA SER A 177 -13.68 5.30 21.39
C SER A 177 -12.40 4.65 20.92
N CYS A 178 -11.25 5.24 21.29
CA CYS A 178 -9.99 4.53 21.24
C CYS A 178 -10.18 3.17 21.91
N PRO A 179 -10.11 2.04 21.19
CA PRO A 179 -9.69 0.84 21.84
C PRO A 179 -8.25 1.16 22.27
N SER A 180 -7.96 0.96 23.52
CA SER A 180 -6.61 0.80 24.02
C SER A 180 -6.02 -0.49 23.40
N GLU A 181 -5.79 -0.49 22.10
CA GLU A 181 -4.81 -1.35 21.48
C GLU A 181 -3.51 -0.91 22.13
N GLN A 182 -2.97 -1.78 22.96
CA GLN A 182 -1.63 -1.65 23.49
C GLN A 182 -0.74 -1.51 22.26
N GLU A 183 -0.38 -0.25 21.93
CA GLU A 183 0.58 0.01 20.87
C GLU A 183 1.82 -0.77 21.27
N GLU A 184 2.17 -1.78 20.47
CA GLU A 184 3.41 -2.49 20.67
C GLU A 184 4.53 -1.44 20.70
N PRO A 185 5.40 -1.45 21.72
CA PRO A 185 6.41 -0.44 21.88
C PRO A 185 7.30 -0.45 20.64
N VAL A 186 7.34 0.68 19.96
CA VAL A 186 8.14 0.87 18.73
C VAL A 186 9.48 1.47 19.16
N SER A 187 10.58 0.88 18.69
CA SER A 187 11.92 1.40 18.95
C SER A 187 12.21 2.66 18.14
N VAL A 188 13.05 3.55 18.64
CA VAL A 188 13.54 4.75 17.93
C VAL A 188 14.14 4.36 16.57
N ARG A 189 14.79 3.18 16.49
CA ARG A 189 15.33 2.66 15.23
C ARG A 189 14.23 2.38 14.21
N ALA A 190 13.13 1.75 14.62
CA ALA A 190 11.98 1.49 13.74
C ALA A 190 11.31 2.79 13.30
N GLU A 191 11.18 3.78 14.19
CA GLU A 191 10.65 5.11 13.86
C GLU A 191 11.51 5.81 12.81
N ALA A 192 12.83 5.85 13.01
CA ALA A 192 13.76 6.48 12.07
C ALA A 192 13.73 5.82 10.68
N VAL A 193 13.73 4.49 10.64
CA VAL A 193 13.68 3.74 9.37
C VAL A 193 12.32 3.90 8.69
N ALA A 194 11.22 3.95 9.43
CA ALA A 194 9.90 4.22 8.87
C ALA A 194 9.80 5.63 8.28
N ALA A 195 10.32 6.65 8.98
CA ALA A 195 10.39 8.01 8.45
C ALA A 195 11.21 8.07 7.16
N LEU A 196 12.34 7.37 7.10
CA LEU A 196 13.16 7.24 5.89
C LEU A 196 12.38 6.60 4.74
N ALA A 197 11.68 5.49 4.99
CA ALA A 197 10.85 4.81 4.01
C ALA A 197 9.75 5.73 3.44
N MET A 198 9.06 6.48 4.31
CA MET A 198 8.03 7.43 3.90
C MET A 198 8.59 8.59 3.08
N MET A 199 9.78 9.11 3.44
CA MET A 199 10.45 10.13 2.64
C MET A 199 10.87 9.59 1.27
N ALA A 200 11.42 8.39 1.22
CA ALA A 200 11.82 7.74 -0.02
C ALA A 200 10.61 7.56 -0.97
N LEU A 201 9.50 7.02 -0.48
CA LEU A 201 8.27 6.89 -1.26
C LEU A 201 7.76 8.25 -1.75
N LYS A 202 7.71 9.26 -0.87
CA LYS A 202 7.26 10.61 -1.24
C LYS A 202 8.15 11.21 -2.33
N ALA A 203 9.47 11.11 -2.20
CA ALA A 203 10.42 11.61 -3.19
C ALA A 203 10.25 10.90 -4.54
N THR A 204 10.15 9.57 -4.52
CA THR A 204 9.93 8.73 -5.70
C THR A 204 8.66 9.11 -6.42
N PHE A 205 7.51 9.15 -5.75
CA PHE A 205 6.24 9.54 -6.37
C PHE A 205 6.22 11.01 -6.83
N THR A 206 6.99 11.90 -6.19
CA THR A 206 7.14 13.28 -6.65
C THR A 206 7.95 13.37 -7.94
N ARG A 207 9.01 12.59 -8.07
CA ARG A 207 9.82 12.48 -9.29
C ARG A 207 9.05 11.81 -10.43
N LEU A 208 8.36 10.70 -10.15
CA LEU A 208 7.55 9.96 -11.13
C LEU A 208 6.43 10.81 -11.77
N ARG A 209 5.89 11.80 -11.03
CA ARG A 209 4.94 12.75 -11.61
C ARG A 209 5.54 13.68 -12.65
N ARG A 210 6.87 13.81 -12.68
CA ARG A 210 7.61 14.70 -13.59
C ARG A 210 8.30 13.96 -14.71
N LEU A 211 8.53 12.66 -14.57
CA LEU A 211 9.30 11.84 -15.50
C LEU A 211 8.42 10.77 -16.13
N GLU A 212 8.64 10.52 -17.42
CA GLU A 212 8.12 9.34 -18.10
C GLU A 212 9.23 8.28 -18.09
N GLY A 213 9.03 7.15 -17.36
CA GLY A 213 10.04 6.10 -17.34
C GLY A 213 9.84 5.03 -16.26
N ASP A 214 10.79 4.11 -16.17
CA ASP A 214 10.87 3.07 -15.16
C ASP A 214 11.15 3.70 -13.78
N PRO A 215 10.38 3.34 -12.74
CA PRO A 215 10.56 3.86 -11.38
C PRO A 215 11.75 3.24 -10.64
N ASN A 216 12.20 2.04 -11.02
CA ASN A 216 13.23 1.32 -10.27
C ASN A 216 14.55 2.10 -10.15
N PRO A 217 15.09 2.72 -11.21
CA PRO A 217 16.29 3.53 -11.10
C PRO A 217 16.17 4.68 -10.10
N ILE A 218 14.96 5.24 -9.93
CA ILE A 218 14.74 6.38 -9.03
C ILE A 218 14.89 5.98 -7.56
N ILE A 219 14.44 4.78 -7.21
CA ILE A 219 14.58 4.27 -5.84
C ILE A 219 16.02 3.90 -5.57
N GLU A 220 16.65 3.18 -6.49
CA GLU A 220 18.07 2.81 -6.40
C GLU A 220 18.96 4.05 -6.22
N GLU A 221 18.82 5.05 -7.09
CA GLU A 221 19.54 6.34 -6.98
C GLU A 221 19.30 7.00 -5.61
N LEU A 222 18.05 7.01 -5.14
CA LEU A 222 17.72 7.64 -3.86
C LEU A 222 18.39 6.92 -2.69
N PHE A 223 18.40 5.59 -2.70
CA PHE A 223 19.05 4.81 -1.65
C PHE A 223 20.58 4.89 -1.74
N ASP A 224 21.15 5.00 -2.93
CA ASP A 224 22.59 5.21 -3.11
C ASP A 224 23.02 6.57 -2.57
N GLU A 225 22.26 7.64 -2.84
CA GLU A 225 22.50 8.96 -2.26
C GLU A 225 22.37 8.94 -0.74
N LEU A 226 21.36 8.28 -0.19
CA LEU A 226 21.22 8.12 1.26
C LEU A 226 22.40 7.36 1.86
N ARG A 227 22.88 6.29 1.22
CA ARG A 227 24.07 5.57 1.67
C ARG A 227 25.32 6.44 1.61
N ALA A 228 25.46 7.28 0.58
CA ALA A 228 26.57 8.22 0.46
C ALA A 228 26.56 9.23 1.60
N ILE A 229 25.41 9.87 1.87
CA ILE A 229 25.24 10.85 2.96
C ILE A 229 25.61 10.24 4.33
N PHE A 230 25.16 9.01 4.61
CA PHE A 230 25.45 8.35 5.89
C PHE A 230 26.86 7.77 6.00
N LYS A 231 27.63 7.68 4.88
CA LYS A 231 29.04 7.29 4.88
C LYS A 231 30.00 8.48 4.96
N GLU A 232 29.52 9.67 4.67
CA GLU A 232 30.28 10.90 4.91
C GLU A 232 30.40 11.08 6.43
N GLU A 233 31.50 10.64 7.02
CA GLU A 233 31.84 10.94 8.41
C GLU A 233 31.96 12.46 8.54
N PRO A 234 31.36 13.08 9.59
CA PRO A 234 31.62 14.49 9.87
C PRO A 234 33.10 14.66 10.20
N ALA A 235 33.75 15.57 9.48
CA ALA A 235 35.14 16.00 9.70
C ALA A 235 35.31 16.63 11.10
#